data_0f8343563719cb65ce369f958d016988
#
_entry.id   0f8343563719cb65ce369f958d016988
#
_cell.length_a   1.000
_cell.length_b   1.000
_cell.length_c   1.000
_cell.angle_alpha   90.00
_cell.angle_beta   90.00
_cell.angle_gamma   90.00
#
_symmetry.space_group_name_H-M   'P 1'
#
loop_
_entity.id
_entity.type
_entity.pdbx_description
1 polymer ?
#
loop_
_entity_poly.entity_id
_entity_poly.type
_entity_poly.pdbx_seq_one_letter_code
_entity_poly.pdbx_strand_id
1 'polypeptide(L)'
;MCIRDSSIGAMEQGSKDRYFQSDESESQKLVPEGIEGRVPYKGPAIHIIHQLMGGVRSSMGYTGNATLAEMRTNCEFVKITNAGVAESHVHDVTITKEAPNYRS
;
A
#
# COMPACT_ATOMS: atom_id res chain seq x y z
N MET A 1 7.88 1.49 11.93
CA MET A 1 7.53 0.14 12.46
C MET A 1 6.06 0.14 12.81
N CYS A 2 5.32 -0.89 12.39
CA CYS A 2 3.93 -1.10 12.82
C CYS A 2 3.90 -2.23 13.82
N ILE A 3 3.21 -2.02 14.92
CA ILE A 3 3.00 -3.02 15.97
C ILE A 3 1.49 -3.23 16.09
N ARG A 4 1.06 -4.48 16.01
CA ARG A 4 -0.34 -4.87 16.28
C ARG A 4 -0.46 -5.31 17.73
N ASP A 5 -1.64 -5.09 18.33
CA ASP A 5 -1.90 -5.42 19.73
C ASP A 5 -1.59 -6.88 20.10
N SER A 6 -1.76 -7.80 19.15
CA SER A 6 -1.48 -9.23 19.34
C SER A 6 -0.08 -9.66 18.90
N SER A 7 0.82 -8.72 18.56
CA SER A 7 2.22 -9.00 18.28
C SER A 7 3.00 -9.33 19.57
N ILE A 8 4.16 -9.98 19.41
CA ILE A 8 5.03 -10.29 20.56
C ILE A 8 5.41 -9.01 21.31
N GLY A 9 5.84 -7.95 20.61
CA GLY A 9 6.24 -6.69 21.23
C GLY A 9 5.09 -6.01 21.99
N ALA A 10 3.87 -6.02 21.44
CA ALA A 10 2.70 -5.47 22.12
C ALA A 10 2.29 -6.32 23.35
N MET A 11 2.36 -7.65 23.25
CA MET A 11 2.09 -8.56 24.37
C MET A 11 3.09 -8.37 25.51
N GLU A 12 4.38 -8.18 25.22
CA GLU A 12 5.41 -7.85 26.20
C GLU A 12 5.14 -6.50 26.88
N GLN A 13 4.51 -5.55 26.20
CA GLN A 13 4.09 -4.26 26.74
C GLN A 13 2.75 -4.28 27.51
N GLY A 14 2.10 -5.44 27.65
CA GLY A 14 0.92 -5.63 28.47
C GLY A 14 -0.41 -5.83 27.74
N SER A 15 -0.44 -5.91 26.41
CA SER A 15 -1.68 -6.13 25.65
C SER A 15 -2.18 -7.59 25.67
N LYS A 16 -1.42 -8.50 26.24
CA LYS A 16 -1.74 -9.93 26.34
C LYS A 16 -3.06 -10.22 27.05
N ASP A 17 -3.52 -9.35 27.94
CA ASP A 17 -4.79 -9.46 28.66
C ASP A 17 -5.99 -9.57 27.73
N ARG A 18 -5.97 -8.86 26.60
CA ARG A 18 -7.04 -8.86 25.61
C ARG A 18 -7.26 -10.21 24.94
N TYR A 19 -6.25 -11.08 25.02
CA TYR A 19 -6.23 -12.38 24.35
C TYR A 19 -6.21 -13.54 25.36
N PHE A 20 -6.62 -13.27 26.59
CA PHE A 20 -6.67 -14.25 27.68
C PHE A 20 -5.31 -14.91 28.00
N GLN A 21 -4.23 -14.17 27.81
CA GLN A 21 -2.86 -14.61 28.04
C GLN A 21 -2.18 -13.85 29.18
N SER A 22 -2.96 -13.19 30.04
CA SER A 22 -2.44 -12.36 31.14
C SER A 22 -1.59 -13.15 32.17
N ASP A 23 -1.87 -14.44 32.35
CA ASP A 23 -1.14 -15.31 33.26
C ASP A 23 0.19 -15.83 32.68
N GLU A 24 0.42 -15.61 31.38
CA GLU A 24 1.65 -16.00 30.70
C GLU A 24 2.74 -14.96 30.96
N SER A 25 3.75 -15.30 31.73
CA SER A 25 4.84 -14.39 32.12
C SER A 25 6.06 -14.47 31.21
N GLU A 26 6.24 -15.55 30.50
CA GLU A 26 7.37 -15.76 29.59
C GLU A 26 6.94 -15.58 28.14
N SER A 27 7.72 -14.81 27.36
CA SER A 27 7.42 -14.55 25.94
C SER A 27 7.30 -15.82 25.10
N GLN A 28 7.97 -16.89 25.51
CA GLN A 28 7.91 -18.20 24.85
C GLN A 28 6.54 -18.91 25.00
N LYS A 29 5.76 -18.52 25.99
CA LYS A 29 4.43 -19.09 26.25
C LYS A 29 3.31 -18.25 25.64
N LEU A 30 3.62 -17.02 25.21
CA LEU A 30 2.65 -16.14 24.53
C LEU A 30 2.38 -16.65 23.13
N VAL A 31 1.12 -16.61 22.71
CA VAL A 31 0.70 -16.96 21.36
C VAL A 31 0.34 -15.67 20.62
N PRO A 32 1.26 -15.08 19.84
CA PRO A 32 1.00 -13.85 19.11
C PRO A 32 0.13 -14.13 17.89
N GLU A 33 -0.90 -13.31 17.68
CA GLU A 33 -1.75 -13.35 16.49
C GLU A 33 -1.37 -12.25 15.48
N GLY A 34 -0.77 -11.19 15.96
CA GLY A 34 -0.32 -10.07 15.14
C GLY A 34 1.13 -10.18 14.72
N ILE A 35 1.50 -9.34 13.76
CA ILE A 35 2.87 -9.23 13.25
C ILE A 35 3.48 -7.87 13.59
N GLU A 36 4.78 -7.82 13.64
CA GLU A 36 5.58 -6.60 13.63
C GLU A 36 6.16 -6.40 12.24
N GLY A 37 6.07 -5.18 11.74
CA GLY A 37 6.56 -4.87 10.40
C GLY A 37 7.17 -3.47 10.33
N ARG A 38 7.83 -3.21 9.23
CA ARG A 38 8.37 -1.89 8.91
C ARG A 38 7.77 -1.41 7.60
N VAL A 39 7.42 -0.14 7.55
CA VAL A 39 7.09 0.55 6.31
C VAL A 39 8.16 1.59 6.01
N PRO A 40 8.57 1.76 4.74
CA PRO A 40 9.55 2.76 4.39
C PRO A 40 8.99 4.17 4.62
N TYR A 41 9.82 5.05 5.15
CA TYR A 41 9.48 6.47 5.22
C TYR A 41 9.53 7.09 3.82
N LYS A 42 8.47 7.79 3.44
CA LYS A 42 8.32 8.34 2.09
C LYS A 42 8.40 9.87 2.02
N GLY A 43 8.82 10.50 3.09
CA GLY A 43 8.92 11.95 3.18
C GLY A 43 7.61 12.65 3.57
N PRO A 44 7.55 13.97 3.44
CA PRO A 44 6.36 14.75 3.80
C PRO A 44 5.13 14.35 3.00
N ALA A 45 3.97 14.31 3.66
CA ALA A 45 2.70 13.93 3.06
C ALA A 45 2.32 14.80 1.86
N ILE A 46 2.68 16.08 1.88
CA ILE A 46 2.38 17.00 0.78
C ILE A 46 3.01 16.55 -0.56
N HIS A 47 4.20 15.98 -0.53
CA HIS A 47 4.85 15.45 -1.73
C HIS A 47 4.11 14.24 -2.29
N ILE A 48 3.61 13.38 -1.41
CA ILE A 48 2.81 12.21 -1.82
C ILE A 48 1.47 12.66 -2.42
N ILE A 49 0.80 13.60 -1.77
CA ILE A 49 -0.47 14.18 -2.27
C ILE A 49 -0.26 14.83 -3.63
N HIS A 50 0.83 15.60 -3.81
CA HIS A 50 1.17 16.21 -5.09
C HIS A 50 1.32 15.17 -6.21
N GLN A 51 2.01 14.06 -5.94
CA GLN A 51 2.18 12.97 -6.90
C GLN A 51 0.84 12.30 -7.24
N LEU A 52 0.00 12.03 -6.23
CA LEU A 52 -1.32 11.46 -6.43
C LEU A 52 -2.23 12.38 -7.27
N MET A 53 -2.24 13.67 -6.96
CA MET A 53 -3.01 14.65 -7.73
C MET A 53 -2.51 14.79 -9.16
N GLY A 54 -1.20 14.72 -9.36
CA GLY A 54 -0.61 14.67 -10.71
C GLY A 54 -1.08 13.44 -11.50
N GLY A 55 -1.14 12.28 -10.85
CA GLY A 55 -1.69 11.05 -11.44
C GLY A 55 -3.17 11.18 -11.83
N VAL A 56 -3.99 11.79 -10.98
CA VAL A 56 -5.41 12.06 -11.28
C VAL A 56 -5.54 12.98 -12.49
N ARG A 57 -4.81 14.08 -12.54
CA ARG A 57 -4.83 15.01 -13.67
C ARG A 57 -4.42 14.33 -14.98
N SER A 58 -3.37 13.54 -14.96
CA SER A 58 -2.92 12.78 -16.12
C SER A 58 -4.01 11.81 -16.60
N SER A 59 -4.64 11.10 -15.66
CA SER A 59 -5.73 10.17 -15.96
C SER A 59 -6.93 10.88 -16.61
N MET A 60 -7.29 12.04 -16.10
CA MET A 60 -8.34 12.88 -16.70
C MET A 60 -7.99 13.30 -18.12
N GLY A 61 -6.73 13.68 -18.35
CA GLY A 61 -6.23 14.01 -19.71
C GLY A 61 -6.31 12.83 -20.67
N TYR A 62 -5.86 11.66 -20.24
CA TYR A 62 -5.91 10.44 -21.06
C TYR A 62 -7.33 9.97 -21.39
N THR A 63 -8.25 10.12 -20.46
CA THR A 63 -9.65 9.71 -20.64
C THR A 63 -10.54 10.81 -21.24
N GLY A 64 -10.01 12.02 -21.43
CA GLY A 64 -10.75 13.13 -22.03
C GLY A 64 -11.83 13.74 -21.14
N ASN A 65 -11.71 13.63 -19.82
CA ASN A 65 -12.69 14.14 -18.86
C ASN A 65 -12.22 15.45 -18.25
N ALA A 66 -13.03 16.48 -18.31
CA ALA A 66 -12.72 17.81 -17.77
C ALA A 66 -12.94 17.92 -16.25
N THR A 67 -13.81 17.09 -15.68
CA THR A 67 -14.15 17.10 -14.27
C THR A 67 -14.04 15.70 -13.66
N LEU A 68 -13.90 15.63 -12.32
CA LEU A 68 -13.91 14.37 -11.60
C LEU A 68 -15.27 13.65 -11.70
N ALA A 69 -16.36 14.41 -11.75
CA ALA A 69 -17.69 13.82 -11.91
C ALA A 69 -17.83 13.09 -13.25
N GLU A 70 -17.37 13.70 -14.34
CA GLU A 70 -17.32 13.07 -15.67
C GLU A 70 -16.42 11.83 -15.66
N MET A 71 -15.25 11.90 -15.05
CA MET A 71 -14.32 10.78 -14.97
C MET A 71 -14.94 9.56 -14.25
N ARG A 72 -15.80 9.78 -13.26
CA ARG A 72 -16.48 8.70 -12.54
C ARG A 72 -17.53 7.96 -13.37
N THR A 73 -18.10 8.62 -14.35
CA THR A 73 -19.28 8.13 -15.09
C THR A 73 -18.99 7.84 -16.57
N ASN A 74 -18.04 8.53 -17.19
CA ASN A 74 -17.81 8.49 -18.63
C ASN A 74 -16.62 7.61 -19.04
N CYS A 75 -15.94 6.95 -18.11
CA CYS A 75 -14.85 6.04 -18.43
C CYS A 75 -15.36 4.64 -18.71
N GLU A 76 -14.82 4.00 -19.72
CA GLU A 76 -15.05 2.59 -20.04
C GLU A 76 -13.94 1.74 -19.44
N PHE A 77 -14.31 0.58 -18.90
CA PHE A 77 -13.38 -0.40 -18.37
C PHE A 77 -13.25 -1.58 -19.33
N VAL A 78 -12.03 -1.99 -19.57
CA VAL A 78 -11.73 -3.17 -20.39
C VAL A 78 -11.09 -4.26 -19.53
N LYS A 79 -11.48 -5.51 -19.79
CA LYS A 79 -10.79 -6.66 -19.19
C LYS A 79 -9.54 -6.95 -20.02
N ILE A 80 -8.42 -7.15 -19.34
CA ILE A 80 -7.18 -7.54 -20.00
C ILE A 80 -6.62 -8.80 -19.36
N THR A 81 -5.86 -9.56 -20.12
CA THR A 81 -5.15 -10.75 -19.63
C THR A 81 -3.88 -10.37 -18.89
N ASN A 82 -3.35 -11.29 -18.08
CA ASN A 82 -2.05 -11.09 -17.45
C ASN A 82 -0.94 -10.86 -18.49
N ALA A 83 -0.99 -11.54 -19.62
CA ALA A 83 -0.06 -11.30 -20.73
C ALA A 83 -0.19 -9.88 -21.29
N GLY A 84 -1.41 -9.37 -21.44
CA GLY A 84 -1.68 -7.98 -21.87
C GLY A 84 -1.17 -6.97 -20.85
N VAL A 85 -1.29 -7.24 -19.56
CA VAL A 85 -0.72 -6.39 -18.50
C VAL A 85 0.81 -6.36 -18.61
N ALA A 86 1.46 -7.51 -18.74
CA ALA A 86 2.91 -7.60 -18.88
C ALA A 86 3.41 -6.85 -20.12
N GLU A 87 2.72 -6.99 -21.25
CA GLU A 87 3.07 -6.29 -22.50
C GLU A 87 2.87 -4.77 -22.42
N SER A 88 1.89 -4.29 -21.63
CA SER A 88 1.64 -2.86 -21.47
C SER A 88 2.62 -2.16 -20.52
N HIS A 89 3.35 -2.93 -19.71
CA HIS A 89 4.44 -2.42 -18.89
C HIS A 89 5.77 -2.44 -19.65
N VAL A 90 6.76 -1.75 -19.07
CA VAL A 90 8.14 -1.80 -19.59
C VAL A 90 8.67 -3.22 -19.51
N HIS A 91 9.13 -3.76 -20.62
CA HIS A 91 9.71 -5.10 -20.73
C HIS A 91 10.98 -5.06 -21.59
N ASP A 92 11.79 -6.10 -21.49
CA ASP A 92 13.05 -6.29 -22.26
C ASP A 92 14.09 -5.16 -22.07
N VAL A 93 13.99 -4.40 -20.98
CA VAL A 93 14.94 -3.36 -20.60
C VAL A 93 15.27 -3.42 -19.12
N THR A 94 16.47 -2.98 -18.77
CA THR A 94 16.83 -2.77 -17.36
C THR A 94 16.49 -1.33 -16.98
N ILE A 95 15.60 -1.17 -16.02
CA ILE A 95 15.20 0.17 -15.53
C ILE A 95 16.34 0.71 -14.67
N THR A 96 16.92 1.84 -15.08
CA THR A 96 17.98 2.52 -14.33
C THR A 96 17.45 3.62 -13.42
N LYS A 97 16.25 4.15 -13.73
CA LYS A 97 15.57 5.17 -12.92
C LYS A 97 14.07 5.03 -13.09
N GLU A 98 13.37 4.79 -12.00
CA GLU A 98 11.90 4.71 -12.00
C GLU A 98 11.26 6.09 -11.82
N ALA A 99 10.06 6.24 -12.39
CA ALA A 99 9.18 7.35 -12.04
C ALA A 99 8.63 7.16 -10.61
N PRO A 100 8.37 8.24 -9.85
CA PRO A 100 7.94 8.14 -8.44
C PRO A 100 6.69 7.30 -8.19
N ASN A 101 5.79 7.24 -9.16
CA ASN A 101 4.51 6.52 -9.07
C ASN A 101 4.50 5.19 -9.84
N TYR A 102 5.59 4.83 -10.49
CA TYR A 102 5.71 3.58 -11.21
C TYR A 102 6.29 2.50 -10.31
N ARG A 103 5.65 1.34 -10.31
CA ARG A 103 6.17 0.12 -9.66
C ARG A 103 5.98 -1.05 -10.62
N SER A 104 7.06 -1.64 -10.95
CA SER A 104 7.08 -2.90 -11.70
C SER A 104 6.64 -4.08 -10.85
#